data_26a97c6e55a362c2f2b7dea65be8f6e3
#
_entry.id   26a97c6e55a362c2f2b7dea65be8f6e3
#
_cell.length_a   1.000
_cell.length_b   1.000
_cell.length_c   1.000
_cell.angle_alpha   90.00
_cell.angle_beta   90.00
_cell.angle_gamma   90.00
#
_symmetry.space_group_name_H-M   'P 1'
#
loop_
_entity.id
_entity.type
_entity.pdbx_description
1 polymer ?
#
loop_
_entity_poly.entity_id
_entity_poly.type
_entity_poly.pdbx_seq_one_letter_code
_entity_poly.pdbx_strand_id
1 'polypeptide(L)'
;MTEELTKFASVSEKDVTRAIVGEFARQFMQYVESDVIIVGGGPSGLMAGRELAAQGHRTFIIERNNYLGGGFWIGGYLMNKLTVRAPGQEVLDELGVPHEEVSPGLHVADGPHACSKLIAAACDAGVKIASLTVFDDIVLREGNRVAGVVVNWTPVAAMPREITCVDPIALESKVVIDATGHDAQVARKLEERGLLKTVGFGAMWVERSEDLIVEHTGEAHPGLVVCGMAVSTVYGLPRMGPTFGAMLLSGKRAARVAAASLAGIAK
;
A
#
# COMPACT_ATOMS: atom_id res chain seq x y z
N MET A 1 -27.99 -41.38 -17.57
CA MET A 1 -26.77 -41.28 -16.77
C MET A 1 -27.06 -40.21 -15.70
N THR A 2 -27.22 -40.61 -14.45
CA THR A 2 -27.36 -39.68 -13.34
C THR A 2 -25.98 -39.09 -13.09
N GLU A 3 -25.85 -37.79 -13.28
CA GLU A 3 -24.63 -37.04 -12.94
C GLU A 3 -24.36 -37.21 -11.45
N GLU A 4 -23.23 -37.80 -11.08
CA GLU A 4 -22.86 -38.04 -9.71
C GLU A 4 -22.42 -36.70 -9.14
N LEU A 5 -23.24 -36.11 -8.26
CA LEU A 5 -22.96 -34.82 -7.65
C LEU A 5 -21.67 -34.90 -6.81
N THR A 6 -20.74 -33.93 -7.01
CA THR A 6 -19.52 -33.79 -6.21
C THR A 6 -19.90 -33.62 -4.73
N LYS A 7 -19.37 -34.48 -3.86
CA LYS A 7 -19.55 -34.38 -2.41
C LYS A 7 -18.31 -33.70 -1.79
N PHE A 8 -18.56 -32.71 -0.95
CA PHE A 8 -17.49 -32.09 -0.18
C PHE A 8 -17.00 -33.01 0.93
N ALA A 9 -15.74 -32.82 1.35
CA ALA A 9 -15.19 -33.50 2.50
C ALA A 9 -15.99 -33.17 3.77
N SER A 10 -16.16 -34.16 4.65
CA SER A 10 -16.86 -33.97 5.94
C SER A 10 -15.93 -33.23 6.90
N VAL A 11 -16.24 -31.95 7.18
CA VAL A 11 -15.59 -31.11 8.18
C VAL A 11 -16.64 -30.44 9.05
N SER A 12 -16.26 -30.07 10.27
CA SER A 12 -17.18 -29.39 11.20
C SER A 12 -16.81 -27.90 11.35
N GLU A 13 -17.71 -27.11 11.92
CA GLU A 13 -17.52 -25.67 12.18
C GLU A 13 -16.27 -25.41 13.06
N LYS A 14 -16.01 -26.29 14.04
CA LYS A 14 -14.81 -26.20 14.89
C LYS A 14 -13.51 -26.38 14.09
N ASP A 15 -13.52 -27.21 13.05
CA ASP A 15 -12.35 -27.47 12.22
C ASP A 15 -12.08 -26.25 11.31
N VAL A 16 -13.14 -25.65 10.74
CA VAL A 16 -13.06 -24.40 9.98
C VAL A 16 -12.53 -23.27 10.87
N THR A 17 -13.08 -23.09 12.07
CA THR A 17 -12.64 -22.04 13.00
C THR A 17 -11.18 -22.22 13.39
N ARG A 18 -10.76 -23.44 13.75
CA ARG A 18 -9.36 -23.72 14.11
C ARG A 18 -8.40 -23.45 12.98
N ALA A 19 -8.78 -23.84 11.75
CA ALA A 19 -7.96 -23.60 10.57
C ALA A 19 -7.74 -22.10 10.32
N ILE A 20 -8.81 -21.30 10.35
CA ILE A 20 -8.73 -19.84 10.11
C ILE A 20 -7.92 -19.15 11.21
N VAL A 21 -8.26 -19.38 12.47
CA VAL A 21 -7.59 -18.72 13.62
C VAL A 21 -6.13 -19.14 13.71
N GLY A 22 -5.85 -20.43 13.55
CA GLY A 22 -4.49 -20.96 13.59
C GLY A 22 -3.59 -20.39 12.50
N GLU A 23 -4.08 -20.36 11.25
CA GLU A 23 -3.33 -19.82 10.13
C GLU A 23 -3.15 -18.29 10.22
N PHE A 24 -4.19 -17.57 10.62
CA PHE A 24 -4.09 -16.14 10.90
C PHE A 24 -3.00 -15.85 11.94
N ALA A 25 -3.06 -16.52 13.09
CA ALA A 25 -2.08 -16.33 14.17
C ALA A 25 -0.67 -16.68 13.71
N ARG A 26 -0.48 -17.79 12.99
CA ARG A 26 0.81 -18.19 12.43
C ARG A 26 1.38 -17.15 11.48
N GLN A 27 0.55 -16.62 10.58
CA GLN A 27 0.97 -15.59 9.64
C GLN A 27 1.28 -14.27 10.35
N PHE A 28 0.40 -13.82 11.25
CA PHE A 28 0.53 -12.54 11.94
C PHE A 28 1.82 -12.48 12.78
N MET A 29 2.13 -13.55 13.51
CA MET A 29 3.36 -13.65 14.28
C MET A 29 4.65 -13.50 13.45
N GLN A 30 4.63 -13.87 12.17
CA GLN A 30 5.78 -13.67 11.29
C GLN A 30 6.01 -12.20 10.92
N TYR A 31 4.98 -11.36 11.06
CA TYR A 31 4.98 -9.95 10.65
C TYR A 31 4.96 -8.97 11.83
N VAL A 32 5.00 -9.45 13.06
CA VAL A 32 5.26 -8.62 14.24
C VAL A 32 6.60 -7.89 14.09
N GLU A 33 7.56 -8.53 13.41
CA GLU A 33 8.81 -7.94 12.96
C GLU A 33 8.98 -8.19 11.46
N SER A 34 9.09 -7.14 10.66
CA SER A 34 9.20 -7.19 9.20
C SER A 34 10.45 -6.45 8.71
N ASP A 35 10.88 -6.69 7.47
CA ASP A 35 11.87 -5.82 6.85
C ASP A 35 11.22 -4.50 6.44
N VAL A 36 10.02 -4.57 5.85
CA VAL A 36 9.26 -3.40 5.42
C VAL A 36 7.80 -3.54 5.80
N ILE A 37 7.24 -2.50 6.44
CA ILE A 37 5.80 -2.33 6.60
C ILE A 37 5.34 -1.21 5.67
N ILE A 38 4.32 -1.49 4.87
CA ILE A 38 3.68 -0.53 3.97
C ILE A 38 2.31 -0.16 4.52
N VAL A 39 2.09 1.11 4.75
CA VAL A 39 0.80 1.64 5.21
C VAL A 39 0.00 2.10 4.01
N GLY A 40 -1.05 1.35 3.66
CA GLY A 40 -1.94 1.57 2.53
C GLY A 40 -1.75 0.60 1.38
N GLY A 41 -2.80 -0.15 1.08
CA GLY A 41 -2.91 -1.14 -0.01
C GLY A 41 -3.40 -0.54 -1.33
N GLY A 42 -3.08 0.74 -1.61
CA GLY A 42 -3.32 1.38 -2.90
C GLY A 42 -2.31 0.95 -3.97
N PRO A 43 -2.40 1.48 -5.21
CA PRO A 43 -1.55 1.02 -6.31
C PRO A 43 -0.06 1.20 -6.05
N SER A 44 0.35 2.29 -5.38
CA SER A 44 1.76 2.52 -5.03
C SER A 44 2.24 1.54 -3.97
N GLY A 45 1.44 1.29 -2.94
CA GLY A 45 1.77 0.35 -1.87
C GLY A 45 1.85 -1.09 -2.37
N LEU A 46 0.90 -1.53 -3.18
CA LEU A 46 0.89 -2.85 -3.81
C LEU A 46 2.10 -3.06 -4.73
N MET A 47 2.43 -2.05 -5.54
CA MET A 47 3.59 -2.11 -6.42
C MET A 47 4.91 -2.13 -5.63
N ALA A 48 5.05 -1.29 -4.61
CA ALA A 48 6.22 -1.30 -3.74
C ALA A 48 6.37 -2.64 -3.03
N GLY A 49 5.27 -3.18 -2.52
CA GLY A 49 5.24 -4.49 -1.87
C GLY A 49 5.68 -5.62 -2.80
N ARG A 50 5.12 -5.65 -4.02
CA ARG A 50 5.50 -6.61 -5.06
C ARG A 50 7.02 -6.61 -5.31
N GLU A 51 7.58 -5.43 -5.57
CA GLU A 51 8.99 -5.28 -5.90
C GLU A 51 9.92 -5.69 -4.74
N LEU A 52 9.54 -5.37 -3.50
CA LEU A 52 10.32 -5.73 -2.32
C LEU A 52 10.22 -7.22 -1.99
N ALA A 53 9.03 -7.80 -2.04
CA ALA A 53 8.83 -9.22 -1.78
C ALA A 53 9.50 -10.09 -2.83
N ALA A 54 9.49 -9.69 -4.11
CA ALA A 54 10.21 -10.37 -5.19
C ALA A 54 11.74 -10.38 -4.96
N GLN A 55 12.28 -9.45 -4.18
CA GLN A 55 13.69 -9.42 -3.76
C GLN A 55 13.94 -10.22 -2.48
N GLY A 56 12.93 -10.88 -1.91
CA GLY A 56 13.04 -11.72 -0.72
C GLY A 56 12.87 -10.96 0.61
N HIS A 57 12.51 -9.68 0.59
CA HIS A 57 12.24 -8.93 1.82
C HIS A 57 10.89 -9.31 2.42
N ARG A 58 10.84 -9.51 3.74
CA ARG A 58 9.58 -9.71 4.47
C ARG A 58 8.77 -8.42 4.45
N THR A 59 7.75 -8.39 3.58
CA THR A 59 6.95 -7.21 3.30
C THR A 59 5.52 -7.42 3.74
N PHE A 60 5.03 -6.50 4.58
CA PHE A 60 3.69 -6.53 5.13
C PHE A 60 2.94 -5.25 4.77
N ILE A 61 1.74 -5.37 4.21
CA ILE A 61 0.85 -4.24 3.91
C ILE A 61 -0.29 -4.23 4.92
N ILE A 62 -0.53 -3.09 5.55
CA ILE A 62 -1.73 -2.82 6.32
C ILE A 62 -2.68 -1.93 5.51
N GLU A 63 -3.97 -2.30 5.48
CA GLU A 63 -5.01 -1.59 4.74
C GLU A 63 -6.26 -1.39 5.62
N ARG A 64 -6.71 -0.14 5.73
CA ARG A 64 -7.87 0.22 6.57
C ARG A 64 -9.20 -0.28 6.02
N ASN A 65 -9.30 -0.45 4.72
CA ASN A 65 -10.53 -0.93 4.06
C ASN A 65 -10.58 -2.46 4.03
N ASN A 66 -11.74 -2.98 3.69
CA ASN A 66 -11.95 -4.40 3.43
C ASN A 66 -11.60 -4.81 1.98
N TYR A 67 -11.09 -3.88 1.18
CA TYR A 67 -10.65 -4.10 -0.20
C TYR A 67 -9.32 -3.39 -0.46
N LEU A 68 -8.61 -3.84 -1.48
CA LEU A 68 -7.32 -3.31 -1.90
C LEU A 68 -7.46 -2.45 -3.16
N GLY A 69 -6.38 -1.72 -3.49
CA GLY A 69 -6.29 -0.95 -4.73
C GLY A 69 -6.73 0.49 -4.61
N GLY A 70 -7.41 0.88 -3.53
CA GLY A 70 -7.85 2.27 -3.33
C GLY A 70 -8.57 2.81 -4.58
N GLY A 71 -8.17 4.01 -5.04
CA GLY A 71 -8.75 4.64 -6.23
C GLY A 71 -8.52 3.88 -7.54
N PHE A 72 -7.51 3.02 -7.59
CA PHE A 72 -7.20 2.20 -8.76
C PHE A 72 -8.28 1.15 -9.05
N TRP A 73 -8.90 0.59 -8.00
CA TRP A 73 -10.04 -0.31 -8.10
C TRP A 73 -11.27 0.35 -8.71
N ILE A 74 -11.59 1.55 -8.23
CA ILE A 74 -12.79 2.28 -8.64
C ILE A 74 -12.62 2.90 -10.03
N GLY A 75 -11.39 3.25 -10.40
CA GLY A 75 -11.09 4.03 -11.59
C GLY A 75 -11.50 5.49 -11.47
N GLY A 76 -11.40 6.22 -12.58
CA GLY A 76 -11.82 7.61 -12.64
C GLY A 76 -13.34 7.74 -12.62
N TYR A 77 -13.84 8.75 -11.89
CA TYR A 77 -15.23 9.19 -11.90
C TYR A 77 -16.25 8.10 -11.56
N LEU A 78 -15.86 7.08 -10.79
CA LEU A 78 -16.67 5.88 -10.49
C LEU A 78 -17.08 5.08 -11.74
N MET A 79 -16.31 5.19 -12.84
CA MET A 79 -16.65 4.58 -14.12
C MET A 79 -15.84 3.29 -14.41
N ASN A 80 -15.09 2.80 -13.43
CA ASN A 80 -14.25 1.60 -13.56
C ASN A 80 -13.22 1.67 -14.71
N LYS A 81 -12.89 2.85 -15.18
CA LYS A 81 -11.83 3.11 -16.15
C LYS A 81 -10.74 3.94 -15.52
N LEU A 82 -9.53 3.65 -15.87
CA LEU A 82 -8.36 4.42 -15.44
C LEU A 82 -7.54 4.85 -16.64
N THR A 83 -6.81 5.92 -16.49
CA THR A 83 -5.84 6.33 -17.47
C THR A 83 -4.43 6.14 -16.94
N VAL A 84 -3.51 5.88 -17.87
CA VAL A 84 -2.07 5.81 -17.59
C VAL A 84 -1.35 6.58 -18.69
N ARG A 85 -0.50 7.52 -18.29
CA ARG A 85 0.37 8.23 -19.24
C ARG A 85 1.66 7.45 -19.45
N ALA A 86 2.16 7.47 -20.67
CA ALA A 86 3.48 6.95 -20.98
C ALA A 86 4.56 7.64 -20.11
N PRO A 87 5.55 6.88 -19.60
CA PRO A 87 5.83 5.45 -19.81
C PRO A 87 5.13 4.50 -18.81
N GLY A 88 4.16 4.95 -18.05
CA GLY A 88 3.49 4.13 -17.03
C GLY A 88 2.73 2.90 -17.57
N GLN A 89 2.36 2.91 -18.87
CA GLN A 89 1.72 1.76 -19.53
C GLN A 89 2.63 0.52 -19.57
N GLU A 90 3.95 0.69 -19.55
CA GLU A 90 4.89 -0.44 -19.48
C GLU A 90 4.62 -1.33 -18.25
N VAL A 91 4.08 -0.75 -17.18
CA VAL A 91 3.69 -1.52 -15.99
C VAL A 91 2.41 -2.31 -16.24
N LEU A 92 1.48 -1.77 -17.05
CA LEU A 92 0.29 -2.51 -17.45
C LEU A 92 0.67 -3.71 -18.33
N ASP A 93 1.60 -3.52 -19.26
CA ASP A 93 2.17 -4.59 -20.09
C ASP A 93 2.83 -5.68 -19.22
N GLU A 94 3.66 -5.27 -18.26
CA GLU A 94 4.33 -6.17 -17.32
C GLU A 94 3.34 -7.01 -16.50
N LEU A 95 2.20 -6.41 -16.13
CA LEU A 95 1.13 -7.10 -15.41
C LEU A 95 0.20 -7.91 -16.33
N GLY A 96 0.36 -7.80 -17.65
CA GLY A 96 -0.54 -8.41 -18.62
C GLY A 96 -1.95 -7.82 -18.55
N VAL A 97 -2.08 -6.52 -18.39
CA VAL A 97 -3.33 -5.76 -18.37
C VAL A 97 -3.62 -5.22 -19.75
N PRO A 98 -4.70 -5.61 -20.41
CA PRO A 98 -5.11 -5.01 -21.67
C PRO A 98 -5.40 -3.51 -21.51
N HIS A 99 -4.88 -2.71 -22.42
CA HIS A 99 -5.11 -1.27 -22.47
C HIS A 99 -5.12 -0.77 -23.93
N GLU A 100 -5.66 0.40 -24.14
CA GLU A 100 -5.76 1.03 -25.46
C GLU A 100 -5.17 2.44 -25.39
N GLU A 101 -4.33 2.79 -26.38
CA GLU A 101 -3.86 4.16 -26.55
C GLU A 101 -4.96 4.98 -27.24
N VAL A 102 -5.58 5.89 -26.50
CA VAL A 102 -6.71 6.72 -26.97
C VAL A 102 -6.26 8.07 -27.53
N SER A 103 -5.07 8.50 -27.19
CA SER A 103 -4.35 9.65 -27.78
C SER A 103 -2.86 9.47 -27.50
N PRO A 104 -1.98 10.17 -28.23
CA PRO A 104 -0.53 9.97 -28.10
C PRO A 104 -0.05 10.02 -26.64
N GLY A 105 0.46 8.89 -26.17
CA GLY A 105 0.97 8.72 -24.79
C GLY A 105 -0.10 8.64 -23.71
N LEU A 106 -1.39 8.54 -24.04
CA LEU A 106 -2.47 8.34 -23.07
C LEU A 106 -3.18 7.01 -23.32
N HIS A 107 -3.09 6.13 -22.34
CA HIS A 107 -3.68 4.79 -22.38
C HIS A 107 -4.85 4.68 -21.41
N VAL A 108 -5.88 3.91 -21.79
CA VAL A 108 -7.04 3.59 -20.97
C VAL A 108 -7.07 2.10 -20.68
N ALA A 109 -7.34 1.72 -19.44
CA ALA A 109 -7.52 0.35 -19.02
C ALA A 109 -8.77 0.19 -18.12
N ASP A 110 -9.19 -1.06 -17.94
CA ASP A 110 -10.23 -1.42 -16.99
C ASP A 110 -9.66 -1.43 -15.56
N GLY A 111 -10.25 -0.64 -14.67
CA GLY A 111 -9.78 -0.50 -13.29
C GLY A 111 -9.82 -1.79 -12.50
N PRO A 112 -10.95 -2.49 -12.43
CA PRO A 112 -11.05 -3.79 -11.75
C PRO A 112 -10.07 -4.82 -12.28
N HIS A 113 -9.87 -4.91 -13.61
CA HIS A 113 -8.92 -5.84 -14.21
C HIS A 113 -7.48 -5.49 -13.82
N ALA A 114 -7.07 -4.23 -14.01
CA ALA A 114 -5.73 -3.78 -13.68
C ALA A 114 -5.42 -3.95 -12.18
N CYS A 115 -6.37 -3.59 -11.33
CA CYS A 115 -6.23 -3.73 -9.89
C CYS A 115 -6.12 -5.20 -9.45
N SER A 116 -6.94 -6.08 -10.00
CA SER A 116 -6.91 -7.53 -9.70
C SER A 116 -5.57 -8.15 -10.09
N LYS A 117 -5.03 -7.77 -11.26
CA LYS A 117 -3.71 -8.21 -11.72
C LYS A 117 -2.59 -7.74 -10.77
N LEU A 118 -2.64 -6.48 -10.34
CA LEU A 118 -1.65 -5.92 -9.43
C LEU A 118 -1.71 -6.59 -8.04
N ILE A 119 -2.91 -6.82 -7.52
CA ILE A 119 -3.11 -7.53 -6.25
C ILE A 119 -2.55 -8.96 -6.34
N ALA A 120 -2.92 -9.70 -7.39
CA ALA A 120 -2.42 -11.04 -7.62
C ALA A 120 -0.89 -11.06 -7.70
N ALA A 121 -0.29 -10.17 -8.50
CA ALA A 121 1.16 -10.07 -8.64
C ALA A 121 1.87 -9.74 -7.32
N ALA A 122 1.28 -8.91 -6.45
CA ALA A 122 1.83 -8.62 -5.13
C ALA A 122 1.76 -9.87 -4.21
N CYS A 123 0.64 -10.57 -4.20
CA CYS A 123 0.46 -11.80 -3.42
C CYS A 123 1.39 -12.93 -3.91
N ASP A 124 1.52 -13.12 -5.22
CA ASP A 124 2.38 -14.12 -5.84
C ASP A 124 3.86 -13.87 -5.52
N ALA A 125 4.26 -12.60 -5.42
CA ALA A 125 5.61 -12.20 -4.97
C ALA A 125 5.85 -12.50 -3.47
N GLY A 126 4.82 -12.78 -2.69
CA GLY A 126 4.93 -13.15 -1.28
C GLY A 126 4.50 -12.07 -0.29
N VAL A 127 3.97 -10.93 -0.76
CA VAL A 127 3.42 -9.89 0.12
C VAL A 127 2.30 -10.46 0.98
N LYS A 128 2.32 -10.14 2.27
CA LYS A 128 1.20 -10.41 3.18
C LYS A 128 0.45 -9.13 3.48
N ILE A 129 -0.84 -9.27 3.67
CA ILE A 129 -1.78 -8.14 3.75
C ILE A 129 -2.70 -8.35 4.94
N ALA A 130 -2.89 -7.29 5.73
CA ALA A 130 -3.93 -7.20 6.74
C ALA A 130 -4.94 -6.13 6.34
N SER A 131 -6.10 -6.54 5.87
CA SER A 131 -7.25 -5.67 5.64
C SER A 131 -7.95 -5.32 6.95
N LEU A 132 -8.78 -4.27 6.94
CA LEU A 132 -9.46 -3.75 8.13
C LEU A 132 -8.51 -3.44 9.30
N THR A 133 -7.28 -3.05 8.95
CA THR A 133 -6.22 -2.69 9.90
C THR A 133 -5.82 -1.23 9.66
N VAL A 134 -6.14 -0.37 10.61
CA VAL A 134 -5.87 1.07 10.52
C VAL A 134 -4.54 1.40 11.20
N PHE A 135 -3.76 2.26 10.55
CA PHE A 135 -2.59 2.90 11.15
C PHE A 135 -3.05 3.88 12.24
N ASP A 136 -2.47 3.77 13.42
CA ASP A 136 -2.77 4.62 14.57
C ASP A 136 -1.61 5.54 14.93
N ASP A 137 -0.40 4.98 15.02
CA ASP A 137 0.80 5.73 15.38
C ASP A 137 2.07 5.07 14.82
N ILE A 138 3.21 5.67 15.11
CA ILE A 138 4.55 5.23 14.72
C ILE A 138 5.33 4.68 15.91
N VAL A 139 6.22 3.73 15.62
CA VAL A 139 7.27 3.30 16.56
C VAL A 139 8.53 4.08 16.27
N LEU A 140 9.06 4.81 17.24
CA LEU A 140 10.32 5.55 17.13
C LEU A 140 11.43 4.87 17.94
N ARG A 141 12.65 5.00 17.47
CA ARG A 141 13.87 4.57 18.16
C ARG A 141 14.88 5.72 18.24
N GLU A 142 16.09 5.45 18.68
CA GLU A 142 17.16 6.43 18.83
C GLU A 142 17.34 7.30 17.59
N GLY A 143 17.58 8.60 17.80
CA GLY A 143 17.65 9.58 16.72
C GLY A 143 16.31 9.87 16.04
N ASN A 144 15.19 9.56 16.68
CA ASN A 144 13.83 9.71 16.13
C ASN A 144 13.59 8.89 14.83
N ARG A 145 14.37 7.84 14.62
CA ARG A 145 14.17 6.96 13.47
C ARG A 145 12.83 6.23 13.56
N VAL A 146 12.08 6.20 12.46
CA VAL A 146 10.88 5.34 12.33
C VAL A 146 11.34 3.89 12.26
N ALA A 147 10.82 3.06 13.16
CA ALA A 147 11.19 1.66 13.33
C ALA A 147 9.97 0.73 13.41
N GLY A 148 8.83 1.20 12.91
CA GLY A 148 7.60 0.43 12.84
C GLY A 148 6.36 1.30 12.95
N VAL A 149 5.23 0.63 13.10
CA VAL A 149 3.91 1.25 13.17
C VAL A 149 3.11 0.68 14.33
N VAL A 150 2.16 1.48 14.81
CA VAL A 150 1.14 1.06 15.75
C VAL A 150 -0.16 0.98 14.98
N VAL A 151 -0.90 -0.11 15.15
CA VAL A 151 -2.12 -0.39 14.38
C VAL A 151 -3.26 -0.81 15.29
N ASN A 152 -4.49 -0.63 14.80
CA ASN A 152 -5.68 -1.17 15.42
C ASN A 152 -6.62 -1.74 14.35
N TRP A 153 -7.66 -2.44 14.76
CA TRP A 153 -8.68 -2.89 13.82
C TRP A 153 -9.56 -1.71 13.40
N THR A 154 -9.80 -1.55 12.11
CA THR A 154 -10.64 -0.45 11.60
C THR A 154 -12.01 -0.34 12.31
N PRO A 155 -12.72 -1.45 12.63
CA PRO A 155 -13.97 -1.35 13.37
C PRO A 155 -13.85 -0.69 14.76
N VAL A 156 -12.69 -0.76 15.40
CA VAL A 156 -12.46 -0.10 16.71
C VAL A 156 -12.60 1.41 16.57
N ALA A 157 -12.10 2.00 15.49
CA ALA A 157 -12.22 3.43 15.23
C ALA A 157 -13.68 3.91 15.02
N ALA A 158 -14.59 2.99 14.68
CA ALA A 158 -16.01 3.27 14.49
C ALA A 158 -16.85 3.06 15.77
N MET A 159 -16.27 2.52 16.84
CA MET A 159 -16.97 2.32 18.10
C MET A 159 -17.12 3.63 18.89
N PRO A 160 -18.18 3.78 19.69
CA PRO A 160 -18.33 4.91 20.61
C PRO A 160 -17.13 5.02 21.58
N ARG A 161 -16.69 6.24 21.87
CA ARG A 161 -15.51 6.48 22.73
C ARG A 161 -15.63 5.88 24.11
N GLU A 162 -16.85 5.77 24.62
CA GLU A 162 -17.15 5.23 25.95
C GLU A 162 -16.80 3.74 26.10
N ILE A 163 -16.65 3.02 24.99
CA ILE A 163 -16.36 1.58 24.98
C ILE A 163 -15.09 1.24 24.19
N THR A 164 -14.32 2.24 23.76
CA THR A 164 -13.15 2.05 22.87
C THR A 164 -11.81 2.11 23.58
N CYS A 165 -11.70 1.70 24.83
CA CYS A 165 -10.39 1.53 25.46
C CYS A 165 -9.78 0.20 24.97
N VAL A 166 -9.30 0.18 23.72
CA VAL A 166 -8.63 -0.98 23.11
C VAL A 166 -7.19 -0.62 22.83
N ASP A 167 -6.25 -1.32 23.47
CA ASP A 167 -4.83 -1.11 23.25
C ASP A 167 -4.45 -1.44 21.79
N PRO A 168 -3.70 -0.56 21.13
CA PRO A 168 -3.24 -0.83 19.78
C PRO A 168 -2.06 -1.80 19.76
N ILE A 169 -1.82 -2.41 18.61
CA ILE A 169 -0.76 -3.40 18.40
C ILE A 169 0.45 -2.72 17.76
N ALA A 170 1.63 -2.84 18.38
CA ALA A 170 2.88 -2.38 17.82
C ALA A 170 3.50 -3.46 16.92
N LEU A 171 3.94 -3.04 15.73
CA LEU A 171 4.64 -3.86 14.75
C LEU A 171 5.97 -3.18 14.41
N GLU A 172 7.06 -3.91 14.49
CA GLU A 172 8.39 -3.37 14.19
C GLU A 172 8.81 -3.64 12.74
N SER A 173 9.55 -2.68 12.17
CA SER A 173 10.17 -2.85 10.86
C SER A 173 11.42 -2.01 10.70
N LYS A 174 12.29 -2.42 9.77
CA LYS A 174 13.49 -1.66 9.43
C LYS A 174 13.17 -0.40 8.63
N VAL A 175 12.14 -0.47 7.78
CA VAL A 175 11.64 0.63 6.95
C VAL A 175 10.13 0.63 6.97
N VAL A 176 9.52 1.81 7.04
CA VAL A 176 8.08 2.04 6.83
C VAL A 176 7.90 2.79 5.52
N ILE A 177 6.90 2.38 4.72
CA ILE A 177 6.49 3.11 3.52
C ILE A 177 5.10 3.71 3.75
N ASP A 178 5.00 5.04 3.65
CA ASP A 178 3.70 5.74 3.64
C ASP A 178 3.13 5.74 2.22
N ALA A 179 2.12 4.91 2.01
CA ALA A 179 1.32 4.80 0.78
C ALA A 179 -0.15 5.15 1.04
N THR A 180 -0.43 5.99 2.05
CA THR A 180 -1.79 6.32 2.52
C THR A 180 -2.52 7.34 1.65
N GLY A 181 -1.95 7.68 0.50
CA GLY A 181 -2.56 8.61 -0.44
C GLY A 181 -2.51 10.05 0.05
N HIS A 182 -3.57 10.82 -0.25
CA HIS A 182 -3.61 12.24 0.10
C HIS A 182 -3.54 12.52 1.61
N ASP A 183 -3.88 11.55 2.43
CA ASP A 183 -3.86 11.70 3.89
C ASP A 183 -2.42 11.76 4.43
N ALA A 184 -1.44 11.08 3.79
CA ALA A 184 -0.04 10.99 4.21
C ALA A 184 0.07 10.73 5.73
N GLN A 185 -0.65 9.71 6.22
CA GLN A 185 -0.94 9.54 7.65
C GLN A 185 0.33 9.34 8.48
N VAL A 186 1.31 8.59 7.96
CA VAL A 186 2.56 8.35 8.69
C VAL A 186 3.40 9.63 8.74
N ALA A 187 3.49 10.35 7.62
CA ALA A 187 4.19 11.63 7.56
C ALA A 187 3.55 12.68 8.49
N ARG A 188 2.21 12.72 8.56
CA ARG A 188 1.49 13.62 9.48
C ARG A 188 1.72 13.27 10.95
N LYS A 189 1.89 12.00 11.29
CA LYS A 189 2.25 11.63 12.67
C LYS A 189 3.64 12.13 13.08
N LEU A 190 4.58 12.21 12.15
CA LEU A 190 5.87 12.87 12.39
C LEU A 190 5.71 14.38 12.47
N GLU A 191 4.84 14.99 11.67
CA GLU A 191 4.55 16.43 11.74
C GLU A 191 3.96 16.83 13.10
N GLU A 192 3.00 16.05 13.64
CA GLU A 192 2.44 16.26 14.99
C GLU A 192 3.51 16.30 16.09
N ARG A 193 4.67 15.68 15.85
CA ARG A 193 5.82 15.63 16.76
C ARG A 193 6.92 16.64 16.42
N GLY A 194 6.71 17.46 15.39
CA GLY A 194 7.69 18.43 14.93
C GLY A 194 8.93 17.82 14.25
N LEU A 195 8.86 16.55 13.82
CA LEU A 195 9.96 15.80 13.20
C LEU A 195 9.96 15.90 11.66
N LEU A 196 8.85 16.27 11.08
CA LEU A 196 8.67 16.47 9.64
C LEU A 196 7.73 17.67 9.44
N LYS A 197 7.77 18.27 8.26
CA LYS A 197 6.79 19.29 7.87
C LYS A 197 6.09 18.82 6.61
N THR A 198 4.75 18.79 6.62
CA THR A 198 3.94 18.55 5.42
C THR A 198 3.43 19.89 4.88
N VAL A 199 3.34 20.00 3.55
CA VAL A 199 2.91 21.24 2.89
C VAL A 199 1.43 21.19 2.52
N GLY A 200 0.89 19.97 2.35
CA GLY A 200 -0.39 19.72 1.73
C GLY A 200 -0.26 19.62 0.20
N PHE A 201 -1.19 18.94 -0.45
CA PHE A 201 -1.14 18.78 -1.90
C PHE A 201 -1.62 20.04 -2.63
N GLY A 202 -1.05 20.31 -3.80
CA GLY A 202 -1.38 21.46 -4.64
C GLY A 202 -2.65 21.28 -5.49
N ALA A 203 -2.92 22.28 -6.31
CA ALA A 203 -4.01 22.26 -7.28
C ALA A 203 -3.78 21.20 -8.37
N MET A 204 -4.82 20.90 -9.15
CA MET A 204 -4.73 19.94 -10.23
C MET A 204 -3.91 20.47 -11.40
N TRP A 205 -2.87 19.69 -11.80
CA TRP A 205 -2.02 19.98 -12.94
C TRP A 205 -1.41 18.68 -13.46
N VAL A 206 -2.13 17.98 -14.33
CA VAL A 206 -1.80 16.63 -14.83
C VAL A 206 -0.40 16.57 -15.44
N GLU A 207 -0.05 17.52 -16.30
CA GLU A 207 1.20 17.51 -17.07
C GLU A 207 2.47 17.50 -16.20
N ARG A 208 2.40 18.07 -14.99
CA ARG A 208 3.56 18.15 -14.09
C ARG A 208 3.49 17.22 -12.89
N SER A 209 2.30 16.80 -12.50
CA SER A 209 2.13 16.09 -11.24
C SER A 209 2.81 14.73 -11.20
N GLU A 210 2.68 13.95 -12.27
CA GLU A 210 3.18 12.57 -12.29
C GLU A 210 4.70 12.50 -12.24
N ASP A 211 5.38 13.34 -13.02
CA ASP A 211 6.84 13.41 -13.02
C ASP A 211 7.38 13.81 -11.65
N LEU A 212 6.80 14.86 -11.05
CA LEU A 212 7.20 15.34 -9.72
C LEU A 212 6.97 14.30 -8.63
N ILE A 213 5.87 13.55 -8.67
CA ILE A 213 5.62 12.50 -7.70
C ILE A 213 6.68 11.40 -7.77
N VAL A 214 6.99 10.94 -8.97
CA VAL A 214 8.05 9.95 -9.16
C VAL A 214 9.40 10.51 -8.71
N GLU A 215 9.73 11.74 -9.09
CA GLU A 215 10.99 12.40 -8.74
C GLU A 215 11.18 12.55 -7.23
N HIS A 216 10.14 12.95 -6.50
CA HIS A 216 10.22 13.19 -5.05
C HIS A 216 9.89 11.96 -4.19
N THR A 217 9.54 10.83 -4.82
CA THR A 217 9.39 9.56 -4.08
C THR A 217 10.73 9.17 -3.45
N GLY A 218 10.75 9.02 -2.14
CA GLY A 218 12.00 8.72 -1.43
C GLY A 218 11.86 8.74 0.08
N GLU A 219 13.00 8.68 0.77
CA GLU A 219 13.05 8.78 2.22
C GLU A 219 12.78 10.22 2.65
N ALA A 220 11.67 10.45 3.34
CA ALA A 220 11.26 11.77 3.84
C ALA A 220 11.74 12.02 5.28
N HIS A 221 12.00 10.96 6.02
CA HIS A 221 12.55 10.99 7.39
C HIS A 221 13.28 9.66 7.63
N PRO A 222 14.31 9.60 8.47
CA PRO A 222 15.02 8.36 8.75
C PRO A 222 14.08 7.21 9.06
N GLY A 223 14.11 6.15 8.21
CA GLY A 223 13.23 5.00 8.29
C GLY A 223 11.83 5.15 7.69
N LEU A 224 11.47 6.33 7.15
CA LEU A 224 10.20 6.56 6.46
C LEU A 224 10.42 6.92 5.00
N VAL A 225 9.92 6.08 4.11
CA VAL A 225 9.80 6.36 2.67
C VAL A 225 8.36 6.79 2.35
N VAL A 226 8.19 7.79 1.49
CA VAL A 226 6.86 8.21 1.01
C VAL A 226 6.69 7.87 -0.46
N CYS A 227 5.48 7.40 -0.85
CA CYS A 227 5.16 7.10 -2.24
C CYS A 227 3.70 7.44 -2.61
N GLY A 228 3.43 7.49 -3.91
CA GLY A 228 2.12 7.83 -4.43
C GLY A 228 1.68 9.24 -4.03
N MET A 229 0.39 9.41 -3.75
CA MET A 229 -0.15 10.73 -3.39
C MET A 229 0.34 11.28 -2.05
N ALA A 230 0.91 10.46 -1.16
CA ALA A 230 1.55 10.94 0.05
C ALA A 230 2.73 11.88 -0.25
N VAL A 231 3.45 11.62 -1.35
CA VAL A 231 4.52 12.50 -1.85
C VAL A 231 3.99 13.91 -2.12
N SER A 232 2.82 14.01 -2.80
CA SER A 232 2.22 15.32 -3.07
C SER A 232 1.88 16.07 -1.80
N THR A 233 1.38 15.38 -0.78
CA THR A 233 1.02 15.99 0.52
C THR A 233 2.26 16.45 1.27
N VAL A 234 3.33 15.65 1.27
CA VAL A 234 4.58 16.02 1.97
C VAL A 234 5.23 17.24 1.32
N TYR A 235 5.31 17.28 0.01
CA TYR A 235 6.11 18.28 -0.73
C TYR A 235 5.30 19.40 -1.40
N GLY A 236 3.97 19.43 -1.27
CA GLY A 236 3.15 20.47 -1.85
C GLY A 236 2.97 20.36 -3.38
N LEU A 237 3.05 19.12 -3.91
CA LEU A 237 3.03 18.91 -5.36
C LEU A 237 1.60 18.95 -5.93
N PRO A 238 1.44 19.28 -7.23
CA PRO A 238 0.15 19.23 -7.89
C PRO A 238 -0.47 17.83 -7.87
N ARG A 239 -1.80 17.76 -8.06
CA ARG A 239 -2.55 16.50 -8.26
C ARG A 239 -2.73 16.20 -9.74
N MET A 240 -2.86 14.91 -10.08
CA MET A 240 -3.02 14.47 -11.47
C MET A 240 -4.45 14.09 -11.87
N GLY A 241 -5.38 13.89 -10.92
CA GLY A 241 -6.69 13.31 -11.23
C GLY A 241 -6.60 11.79 -11.48
N PRO A 242 -7.48 11.20 -12.32
CA PRO A 242 -7.60 9.74 -12.46
C PRO A 242 -6.58 9.12 -13.43
N THR A 243 -5.34 9.61 -13.46
CA THR A 243 -4.21 8.96 -14.12
C THR A 243 -3.31 8.31 -13.08
N PHE A 244 -2.87 7.08 -13.34
CA PHE A 244 -2.25 6.22 -12.31
C PHE A 244 -0.81 5.79 -12.66
N GLY A 245 -0.24 6.28 -13.75
CA GLY A 245 1.13 5.95 -14.15
C GLY A 245 2.13 6.24 -13.04
N ALA A 246 2.07 7.45 -12.49
CA ALA A 246 2.94 7.83 -11.38
C ALA A 246 2.74 7.00 -10.12
N MET A 247 1.52 6.52 -9.85
CA MET A 247 1.29 5.65 -8.69
C MET A 247 2.07 4.35 -8.79
N LEU A 248 2.08 3.75 -9.97
CA LEU A 248 2.81 2.51 -10.25
C LEU A 248 4.33 2.74 -10.23
N LEU A 249 4.82 3.75 -10.93
CA LEU A 249 6.25 4.06 -11.01
C LEU A 249 6.82 4.56 -9.67
N SER A 250 6.05 5.34 -8.91
CA SER A 250 6.40 5.76 -7.56
C SER A 250 6.53 4.54 -6.62
N GLY A 251 5.64 3.55 -6.71
CA GLY A 251 5.76 2.30 -5.98
C GLY A 251 7.07 1.55 -6.28
N LYS A 252 7.43 1.42 -7.57
CA LYS A 252 8.71 0.81 -7.99
C LYS A 252 9.91 1.59 -7.44
N ARG A 253 9.84 2.93 -7.47
CA ARG A 253 10.91 3.77 -6.93
C ARG A 253 11.02 3.64 -5.41
N ALA A 254 9.90 3.66 -4.69
CA ALA A 254 9.87 3.48 -3.24
C ALA A 254 10.51 2.15 -2.82
N ALA A 255 10.24 1.08 -3.55
CA ALA A 255 10.86 -0.23 -3.31
C ALA A 255 12.39 -0.17 -3.46
N ARG A 256 12.89 0.50 -4.50
CA ARG A 256 14.36 0.69 -4.69
C ARG A 256 14.99 1.48 -3.55
N VAL A 257 14.35 2.56 -3.11
CA VAL A 257 14.83 3.36 -1.98
C VAL A 257 14.83 2.55 -0.69
N ALA A 258 13.73 1.85 -0.39
CA ALA A 258 13.63 1.00 0.79
C ALA A 258 14.67 -0.13 0.79
N ALA A 259 14.89 -0.80 -0.34
CA ALA A 259 15.92 -1.83 -0.47
C ALA A 259 17.33 -1.28 -0.23
N ALA A 260 17.64 -0.08 -0.73
CA ALA A 260 18.91 0.58 -0.46
C ALA A 260 19.09 0.93 1.03
N SER A 261 18.03 1.41 1.69
CA SER A 261 18.04 1.68 3.14
C SER A 261 18.25 0.39 3.94
N LEU A 262 17.62 -0.73 3.57
CA LEU A 262 17.83 -2.04 4.20
C LEU A 262 19.27 -2.51 4.07
N ALA A 263 19.89 -2.37 2.91
CA ALA A 263 21.29 -2.73 2.69
C ALA A 263 22.26 -1.88 3.51
N GLY A 264 21.91 -0.64 3.82
CA GLY A 264 22.68 0.25 4.71
C GLY A 264 22.58 -0.11 6.20
N ILE A 265 21.48 -0.70 6.64
CA ILE A 265 21.27 -1.15 8.03
C ILE A 265 21.98 -2.48 8.30
N ALA A 266 22.16 -3.32 7.29
CA ALA A 266 22.79 -4.62 7.42
C ALA A 266 24.33 -4.56 7.58
N LYS A 267 24.92 -3.38 7.47
CA LYS A 267 26.35 -3.12 7.67
C LYS A 267 26.63 -2.53 9.05
#